data_89326627a46dff195892d5c41c4ba28e
#
_entry.id   89326627a46dff195892d5c41c4ba28e
#
_cell.length_a   1.000
_cell.length_b   1.000
_cell.length_c   1.000
_cell.angle_alpha   90.00
_cell.angle_beta   90.00
_cell.angle_gamma   90.00
#
_symmetry.space_group_name_H-M   'P 1'
#
loop_
_entity.id
_entity.type
_entity.pdbx_description
1 polymer ?
#
loop_
_entity_poly.entity_id
_entity_poly.type
_entity_poly.pdbx_seq_one_letter_code
_entity_poly.pdbx_strand_id
1 'polypeptide(L)'
;MYDSLKKLKKEEKYTQIEGKSYAIGNFSESIAGLIGGLIASVSIVLPVQIQTIVLFFSIPVAFSLVDIRYKSKNKNILYNIKNALSFSLRENSKLKWLIIFSSIMGVGTLSAAWLAQPFFQSIEIPIIYFGLLWATLNMTSGISSYNSHKIETKSYGDKLLLTVSLIMSFSFVIIFWINNYVGLFFLYLIYYNRGIITPILKNQINKITNSEIRATVLSIRSFILRISFAIVAPILGFIGDKMSISYSFLIIGTLVLLVSCLSVYKLKTNSSS
;
A
#
# COMPACT_ATOMS: atom_id res chain seq x y z
N MET A 1 10.16 -14.63 -2.47
CA MET A 1 11.07 -13.95 -1.50
C MET A 1 10.95 -14.49 -0.07
N TYR A 2 9.77 -14.44 0.63
CA TYR A 2 9.65 -14.95 2.01
C TYR A 2 10.07 -16.42 2.15
N ASP A 3 9.60 -17.27 1.25
CA ASP A 3 9.94 -18.69 1.26
C ASP A 3 11.41 -18.96 0.94
N SER A 4 12.05 -18.12 0.12
CA SER A 4 13.50 -18.19 -0.12
C SER A 4 14.27 -17.87 1.15
N LEU A 5 13.87 -16.81 1.86
CA LEU A 5 14.49 -16.43 3.14
C LEU A 5 14.26 -17.49 4.22
N LYS A 6 13.08 -18.09 4.25
CA LYS A 6 12.77 -19.20 5.17
C LYS A 6 13.66 -20.41 4.92
N LYS A 7 13.89 -20.80 3.66
CA LYS A 7 14.86 -21.85 3.31
C LYS A 7 16.29 -21.53 3.77
N LEU A 8 16.66 -20.26 3.76
CA LEU A 8 17.97 -19.79 4.20
C LEU A 8 18.03 -19.49 5.71
N LYS A 9 16.94 -19.72 6.47
CA LYS A 9 16.80 -19.38 7.91
C LYS A 9 17.09 -17.89 8.19
N LYS A 10 16.62 -17.01 7.31
CA LYS A 10 16.82 -15.55 7.34
C LYS A 10 15.49 -14.77 7.21
N GLU A 11 14.38 -15.39 7.59
CA GLU A 11 13.04 -14.79 7.52
C GLU A 11 12.91 -13.49 8.35
N GLU A 12 13.71 -13.33 9.40
CA GLU A 12 13.78 -12.11 10.21
C GLU A 12 14.18 -10.87 9.38
N LYS A 13 14.94 -11.06 8.31
CA LYS A 13 15.37 -9.99 7.39
C LYS A 13 14.29 -9.62 6.35
N TYR A 14 13.12 -10.29 6.40
CA TYR A 14 12.11 -10.06 5.36
C TYR A 14 11.67 -8.59 5.25
N THR A 15 11.29 -7.96 6.37
CA THR A 15 10.87 -6.55 6.37
C THR A 15 11.96 -5.62 5.85
N GLN A 16 13.22 -5.88 6.18
CA GLN A 16 14.34 -5.09 5.66
C GLN A 16 14.48 -5.23 4.14
N ILE A 17 14.40 -6.44 3.60
CA ILE A 17 14.54 -6.70 2.17
C ILE A 17 13.31 -6.22 1.39
N GLU A 18 12.10 -6.48 1.89
CA GLU A 18 10.86 -5.98 1.30
C GLU A 18 10.82 -4.44 1.32
N GLY A 19 11.24 -3.82 2.44
CA GLY A 19 11.35 -2.37 2.57
C GLY A 19 12.32 -1.76 1.57
N LYS A 20 13.49 -2.37 1.33
CA LYS A 20 14.44 -1.95 0.30
C LYS A 20 13.85 -2.11 -1.09
N SER A 21 13.21 -3.24 -1.39
CA SER A 21 12.57 -3.48 -2.69
C SER A 21 11.48 -2.45 -2.98
N TYR A 22 10.63 -2.19 -1.98
CA TYR A 22 9.59 -1.18 -2.09
C TYR A 22 10.16 0.25 -2.24
N ALA A 23 11.27 0.55 -1.55
CA ALA A 23 11.97 1.84 -1.68
C ALA A 23 12.52 2.03 -3.09
N ILE A 24 13.20 1.02 -3.65
CA ILE A 24 13.71 1.06 -5.03
C ILE A 24 12.55 1.31 -6.02
N GLY A 25 11.43 0.61 -5.85
CA GLY A 25 10.22 0.83 -6.66
C GLY A 25 9.74 2.28 -6.62
N ASN A 26 9.59 2.86 -5.42
CA ASN A 26 9.16 4.26 -5.26
C ASN A 26 10.16 5.27 -5.83
N PHE A 27 11.47 5.05 -5.66
CA PHE A 27 12.51 5.90 -6.27
C PHE A 27 12.49 5.81 -7.79
N SER A 28 12.35 4.61 -8.34
CA SER A 28 12.22 4.41 -9.79
C SER A 28 10.97 5.09 -10.35
N GLU A 29 9.82 4.99 -9.65
CA GLU A 29 8.58 5.69 -10.01
C GLU A 29 8.75 7.21 -9.95
N SER A 30 9.46 7.74 -8.95
CA SER A 30 9.76 9.17 -8.84
C SER A 30 10.56 9.68 -10.03
N ILE A 31 11.65 8.97 -10.37
CA ILE A 31 12.51 9.32 -11.50
C ILE A 31 11.75 9.20 -12.83
N ALA A 32 11.03 8.09 -13.01
CA ALA A 32 10.21 7.87 -14.20
C ALA A 32 9.13 8.92 -14.38
N GLY A 33 8.49 9.36 -13.26
CA GLY A 33 7.50 10.43 -13.28
C GLY A 33 8.07 11.78 -13.73
N LEU A 34 9.27 12.16 -13.24
CA LEU A 34 9.96 13.37 -13.66
C LEU A 34 10.36 13.32 -15.13
N ILE A 35 11.01 12.23 -15.55
CA ILE A 35 11.44 12.05 -16.94
C ILE A 35 10.23 11.97 -17.88
N GLY A 36 9.20 11.22 -17.48
CA GLY A 36 7.95 11.08 -18.22
C GLY A 36 7.23 12.41 -18.43
N GLY A 37 7.22 13.28 -17.41
CA GLY A 37 6.68 14.63 -17.50
C GLY A 37 7.43 15.50 -18.51
N LEU A 38 8.77 15.45 -18.50
CA LEU A 38 9.61 16.16 -19.48
C LEU A 38 9.39 15.65 -20.91
N ILE A 39 9.27 14.34 -21.10
CA ILE A 39 9.04 13.74 -22.41
C ILE A 39 7.62 14.07 -22.90
N ALA A 40 6.63 14.08 -22.00
CA ALA A 40 5.24 14.40 -22.32
C ALA A 40 5.07 15.86 -22.80
N SER A 41 5.96 16.78 -22.41
CA SER A 41 5.94 18.16 -22.93
C SER A 41 6.24 18.24 -24.43
N VAL A 42 6.94 17.24 -24.98
CA VAL A 42 7.20 17.13 -26.43
C VAL A 42 6.05 16.39 -27.13
N SER A 43 5.60 15.27 -26.56
CA SER A 43 4.45 14.51 -27.07
C SER A 43 3.89 13.60 -25.98
N ILE A 44 2.57 13.64 -25.76
CA ILE A 44 1.86 12.80 -24.79
C ILE A 44 2.00 11.29 -25.12
N VAL A 45 2.23 10.94 -26.37
CA VAL A 45 2.38 9.55 -26.83
C VAL A 45 3.76 8.98 -26.54
N LEU A 46 4.81 9.81 -26.55
CA LEU A 46 6.20 9.38 -26.35
C LEU A 46 6.45 8.60 -25.06
N PRO A 47 5.96 9.01 -23.87
CA PRO A 47 6.14 8.25 -22.62
C PRO A 47 5.61 6.82 -22.73
N VAL A 48 4.46 6.63 -23.38
CA VAL A 48 3.82 5.31 -23.58
C VAL A 48 4.67 4.43 -24.50
N GLN A 49 5.20 4.98 -25.57
CA GLN A 49 6.08 4.26 -26.50
C GLN A 49 7.37 3.82 -25.81
N ILE A 50 8.01 4.73 -25.05
CA ILE A 50 9.23 4.43 -24.29
C ILE A 50 8.95 3.37 -23.23
N GLN A 51 7.84 3.47 -22.50
CA GLN A 51 7.44 2.47 -21.52
C GLN A 51 7.26 1.10 -22.15
N THR A 52 6.71 1.02 -23.35
CA THR A 52 6.57 -0.24 -24.10
C THR A 52 7.92 -0.87 -24.35
N ILE A 53 8.91 -0.09 -24.82
CA ILE A 53 10.28 -0.58 -25.04
C ILE A 53 10.92 -1.08 -23.73
N VAL A 54 10.79 -0.30 -22.63
CA VAL A 54 11.31 -0.70 -21.33
C VAL A 54 10.69 -2.01 -20.82
N LEU A 55 9.39 -2.24 -21.09
CA LEU A 55 8.72 -3.49 -20.71
C LEU A 55 9.31 -4.71 -21.45
N PHE A 56 9.78 -4.58 -22.68
CA PHE A 56 10.47 -5.67 -23.37
C PHE A 56 11.75 -6.12 -22.65
N PHE A 57 12.49 -5.18 -22.02
CA PHE A 57 13.66 -5.52 -21.21
C PHE A 57 13.34 -6.27 -19.93
N SER A 58 12.08 -6.26 -19.45
CA SER A 58 11.66 -7.08 -18.32
C SER A 58 11.56 -8.57 -18.61
N ILE A 59 11.43 -8.95 -19.90
CA ILE A 59 11.27 -10.35 -20.33
C ILE A 59 12.50 -11.21 -19.95
N PRO A 60 13.75 -10.86 -20.36
CA PRO A 60 14.91 -11.65 -19.96
C PRO A 60 15.13 -11.68 -18.46
N VAL A 61 14.78 -10.58 -17.74
CA VAL A 61 14.85 -10.55 -16.27
C VAL A 61 13.86 -11.55 -15.67
N ALA A 62 12.63 -11.65 -16.21
CA ALA A 62 11.65 -12.61 -15.75
C ALA A 62 12.11 -14.06 -15.91
N PHE A 63 12.80 -14.38 -17.02
CA PHE A 63 13.37 -15.72 -17.24
C PHE A 63 14.54 -16.05 -16.32
N SER A 64 15.26 -15.06 -15.81
CA SER A 64 16.37 -15.26 -14.86
C SER A 64 15.91 -15.58 -13.44
N LEU A 65 14.60 -15.42 -13.13
CA LEU A 65 14.08 -15.66 -11.80
C LEU A 65 14.03 -17.15 -11.46
N VAL A 66 14.58 -17.51 -10.30
CA VAL A 66 14.53 -18.89 -9.79
C VAL A 66 13.22 -19.11 -9.06
N ASP A 67 12.41 -20.05 -9.59
CA ASP A 67 11.15 -20.42 -8.97
C ASP A 67 11.34 -21.47 -7.87
N ILE A 68 10.82 -21.16 -6.69
CA ILE A 68 10.78 -22.09 -5.56
C ILE A 68 9.42 -22.79 -5.58
N ARG A 69 9.38 -23.92 -6.30
CA ARG A 69 8.16 -24.71 -6.40
C ARG A 69 7.83 -25.40 -5.07
N TYR A 70 6.69 -25.02 -4.48
CA TYR A 70 6.02 -25.85 -3.48
C TYR A 70 4.99 -26.72 -4.19
N LYS A 71 5.17 -28.04 -4.12
CA LYS A 71 4.13 -28.96 -4.63
C LYS A 71 2.91 -28.84 -3.74
N SER A 72 1.84 -28.28 -4.26
CA SER A 72 0.54 -28.36 -3.58
C SER A 72 0.10 -29.83 -3.50
N LYS A 73 -0.38 -30.25 -2.34
CA LYS A 73 -0.90 -31.61 -2.11
C LYS A 73 -2.10 -31.91 -3.02
N ASN A 74 -2.88 -30.89 -3.36
CA ASN A 74 -4.05 -31.05 -4.21
C ASN A 74 -3.85 -30.32 -5.54
N LYS A 75 -4.05 -31.02 -6.66
CA LYS A 75 -3.93 -30.47 -8.03
C LYS A 75 -5.12 -29.59 -8.44
N ASN A 76 -6.22 -29.62 -7.67
CA ASN A 76 -7.40 -28.81 -7.98
C ASN A 76 -7.21 -27.35 -7.52
N ILE A 77 -7.05 -26.45 -8.48
CA ILE A 77 -6.82 -25.02 -8.25
C ILE A 77 -7.98 -24.38 -7.48
N LEU A 78 -9.24 -24.70 -7.85
CA LEU A 78 -10.42 -24.15 -7.19
C LEU A 78 -10.51 -24.57 -5.73
N TYR A 79 -10.16 -25.83 -5.42
CA TYR A 79 -10.08 -26.31 -4.06
C TYR A 79 -9.03 -25.53 -3.26
N ASN A 80 -7.86 -25.30 -3.82
CA ASN A 80 -6.78 -24.54 -3.15
C ASN A 80 -7.18 -23.09 -2.87
N ILE A 81 -7.88 -22.44 -3.83
CA ILE A 81 -8.41 -21.09 -3.65
C ILE A 81 -9.47 -21.06 -2.54
N LYS A 82 -10.43 -21.99 -2.58
CA LYS A 82 -11.50 -22.10 -1.58
C LYS A 82 -10.92 -22.36 -0.18
N ASN A 83 -9.94 -23.24 -0.07
CA ASN A 83 -9.25 -23.56 1.18
C ASN A 83 -8.49 -22.32 1.72
N ALA A 84 -7.73 -21.63 0.87
CA ALA A 84 -7.04 -20.40 1.27
C ALA A 84 -8.02 -19.30 1.70
N LEU A 85 -9.17 -19.18 1.05
CA LEU A 85 -10.23 -18.21 1.39
C LEU A 85 -10.87 -18.57 2.74
N SER A 86 -11.20 -19.84 2.96
CA SER A 86 -11.73 -20.35 4.24
C SER A 86 -10.75 -20.11 5.37
N PHE A 87 -9.50 -20.54 5.20
CA PHE A 87 -8.44 -20.31 6.16
C PHE A 87 -8.24 -18.82 6.50
N SER A 88 -8.20 -17.95 5.48
CA SER A 88 -7.92 -16.53 5.66
C SER A 88 -9.04 -15.76 6.34
N LEU A 89 -10.32 -16.10 6.05
CA LEU A 89 -11.46 -15.27 6.45
C LEU A 89 -12.37 -15.92 7.50
N ARG A 90 -12.30 -17.27 7.69
CA ARG A 90 -13.17 -18.00 8.62
C ARG A 90 -12.42 -18.67 9.75
N GLU A 91 -11.37 -19.42 9.41
CA GLU A 91 -10.69 -20.29 10.37
C GLU A 91 -9.63 -19.53 11.21
N ASN A 92 -8.93 -18.57 10.63
CA ASN A 92 -7.89 -17.80 11.31
C ASN A 92 -8.34 -16.36 11.55
N SER A 93 -8.92 -16.09 12.71
CA SER A 93 -9.43 -14.76 13.09
C SER A 93 -8.34 -13.69 13.06
N LYS A 94 -7.13 -14.00 13.50
CA LYS A 94 -5.99 -13.06 13.47
C LYS A 94 -5.63 -12.67 12.03
N LEU A 95 -5.54 -13.65 11.14
CA LEU A 95 -5.25 -13.42 9.72
C LEU A 95 -6.35 -12.60 9.04
N LYS A 96 -7.62 -12.91 9.32
CA LYS A 96 -8.78 -12.15 8.85
C LYS A 96 -8.65 -10.66 9.16
N TRP A 97 -8.45 -10.32 10.44
CA TRP A 97 -8.40 -8.93 10.86
C TRP A 97 -7.14 -8.21 10.37
N LEU A 98 -6.04 -8.94 10.20
CA LEU A 98 -4.82 -8.40 9.59
C LEU A 98 -5.03 -8.08 8.10
N ILE A 99 -5.77 -8.92 7.36
CA ILE A 99 -6.14 -8.67 5.97
C ILE A 99 -7.06 -7.45 5.87
N ILE A 100 -8.09 -7.36 6.73
CA ILE A 100 -9.02 -6.23 6.75
C ILE A 100 -8.26 -4.94 7.05
N PHE A 101 -7.44 -4.92 8.11
CA PHE A 101 -6.60 -3.77 8.45
C PHE A 101 -5.69 -3.37 7.30
N SER A 102 -4.99 -4.34 6.71
CA SER A 102 -4.09 -4.09 5.58
C SER A 102 -4.82 -3.57 4.35
N SER A 103 -6.05 -4.01 4.12
CA SER A 103 -6.86 -3.57 2.99
C SER A 103 -7.34 -2.13 3.19
N ILE A 104 -7.83 -1.76 4.37
CA ILE A 104 -8.27 -0.38 4.61
C ILE A 104 -7.11 0.62 4.59
N MET A 105 -5.95 0.26 5.13
CA MET A 105 -4.74 1.08 5.00
C MET A 105 -4.34 1.25 3.54
N GLY A 106 -4.47 0.19 2.72
CA GLY A 106 -4.24 0.24 1.29
C GLY A 106 -5.26 1.10 0.54
N VAL A 107 -6.54 1.02 0.89
CA VAL A 107 -7.59 1.91 0.34
C VAL A 107 -7.26 3.38 0.65
N GLY A 108 -6.90 3.69 1.90
CA GLY A 108 -6.49 5.05 2.28
C GLY A 108 -5.30 5.55 1.45
N THR A 109 -4.24 4.73 1.29
CA THR A 109 -3.06 5.14 0.50
C THR A 109 -3.35 5.30 -0.98
N LEU A 110 -4.20 4.45 -1.57
CA LEU A 110 -4.65 4.63 -2.96
C LEU A 110 -5.52 5.88 -3.10
N SER A 111 -6.44 6.12 -2.16
CA SER A 111 -7.27 7.34 -2.15
C SER A 111 -6.40 8.59 -2.07
N ALA A 112 -5.36 8.61 -1.21
CA ALA A 112 -4.42 9.72 -1.15
C ALA A 112 -3.72 9.96 -2.49
N ALA A 113 -3.32 8.90 -3.19
CA ALA A 113 -2.68 9.00 -4.49
C ALA A 113 -3.62 9.62 -5.56
N TRP A 114 -4.88 9.20 -5.58
CA TRP A 114 -5.85 9.72 -6.55
C TRP A 114 -6.37 11.12 -6.19
N LEU A 115 -6.48 11.44 -4.91
CA LEU A 115 -6.90 12.76 -4.44
C LEU A 115 -5.77 13.81 -4.45
N ALA A 116 -4.50 13.40 -4.60
CA ALA A 116 -3.36 14.31 -4.55
C ALA A 116 -3.44 15.41 -5.62
N GLN A 117 -3.68 15.04 -6.88
CA GLN A 117 -3.75 16.04 -7.97
C GLN A 117 -4.95 16.98 -7.84
N PRO A 118 -6.19 16.51 -7.59
CA PRO A 118 -7.30 17.41 -7.28
C PRO A 118 -7.03 18.32 -6.07
N PHE A 119 -6.33 17.82 -5.04
CA PHE A 119 -5.92 18.64 -3.91
C PHE A 119 -4.93 19.73 -4.31
N PHE A 120 -3.91 19.42 -5.14
CA PHE A 120 -2.98 20.43 -5.65
C PHE A 120 -3.72 21.54 -6.43
N GLN A 121 -4.72 21.16 -7.23
CA GLN A 121 -5.57 22.12 -7.94
C GLN A 121 -6.39 22.98 -6.99
N SER A 122 -6.96 22.39 -5.93
CA SER A 122 -7.83 23.11 -4.98
C SER A 122 -7.07 24.15 -4.14
N ILE A 123 -5.77 24.02 -4.01
CA ILE A 123 -4.89 24.97 -3.32
C ILE A 123 -4.05 25.81 -4.31
N GLU A 124 -4.47 25.85 -5.58
CA GLU A 124 -3.93 26.69 -6.65
C GLU A 124 -2.44 26.48 -6.95
N ILE A 125 -1.92 25.26 -6.77
CA ILE A 125 -0.56 24.93 -7.18
C ILE A 125 -0.49 24.91 -8.72
N PRO A 126 0.49 25.60 -9.34
CA PRO A 126 0.68 25.54 -10.78
C PRO A 126 0.99 24.10 -11.24
N ILE A 127 0.36 23.68 -12.33
CA ILE A 127 0.44 22.30 -12.86
C ILE A 127 1.87 21.83 -13.14
N ILE A 128 2.77 22.77 -13.41
CA ILE A 128 4.20 22.48 -13.64
C ILE A 128 4.87 21.80 -12.45
N TYR A 129 4.38 22.03 -11.22
CA TYR A 129 4.92 21.43 -9.99
C TYR A 129 4.32 20.06 -9.66
N PHE A 130 3.26 19.60 -10.35
CA PHE A 130 2.57 18.33 -10.02
C PHE A 130 3.49 17.13 -10.12
N GLY A 131 4.31 17.07 -11.17
CA GLY A 131 5.29 16.00 -11.34
C GLY A 131 6.35 15.99 -10.24
N LEU A 132 6.83 17.17 -9.82
CA LEU A 132 7.79 17.31 -8.73
C LEU A 132 7.20 16.89 -7.39
N LEU A 133 5.98 17.34 -7.08
CA LEU A 133 5.28 16.96 -5.84
C LEU A 133 5.00 15.46 -5.82
N TRP A 134 4.55 14.88 -6.94
CA TRP A 134 4.35 13.43 -7.05
C TRP A 134 5.65 12.66 -6.80
N ALA A 135 6.74 13.09 -7.40
CA ALA A 135 8.05 12.48 -7.23
C ALA A 135 8.51 12.54 -5.77
N THR A 136 8.41 13.71 -5.13
CA THR A 136 8.83 13.88 -3.73
C THR A 136 7.95 13.13 -2.73
N LEU A 137 6.65 12.99 -2.99
CA LEU A 137 5.73 12.13 -2.23
C LEU A 137 6.16 10.64 -2.30
N ASN A 138 6.46 10.14 -3.50
CA ASN A 138 6.96 8.77 -3.66
C ASN A 138 8.35 8.58 -3.04
N MET A 139 9.24 9.56 -3.15
CA MET A 139 10.54 9.53 -2.45
C MET A 139 10.35 9.42 -0.92
N THR A 140 9.41 10.16 -0.35
CA THR A 140 9.09 10.08 1.09
C THR A 140 8.63 8.67 1.47
N SER A 141 7.78 8.04 0.66
CA SER A 141 7.37 6.65 0.83
C SER A 141 8.56 5.68 0.69
N GLY A 142 9.47 5.93 -0.24
CA GLY A 142 10.69 5.15 -0.43
C GLY A 142 11.62 5.22 0.79
N ILE A 143 11.94 6.43 1.26
CA ILE A 143 12.80 6.66 2.43
C ILE A 143 12.22 6.00 3.69
N SER A 144 10.94 6.16 3.93
CA SER A 144 10.27 5.57 5.10
C SER A 144 10.24 4.04 5.01
N SER A 145 10.04 3.48 3.83
CA SER A 145 10.05 2.03 3.62
C SER A 145 11.43 1.41 3.83
N TYR A 146 12.49 2.08 3.38
CA TYR A 146 13.87 1.64 3.62
C TYR A 146 14.17 1.47 5.12
N ASN A 147 13.61 2.34 5.96
CA ASN A 147 13.80 2.33 7.41
C ASN A 147 12.71 1.55 8.18
N SER A 148 11.72 0.97 7.51
CA SER A 148 10.57 0.31 8.13
C SER A 148 10.94 -0.79 9.13
N HIS A 149 12.03 -1.55 8.86
CA HIS A 149 12.52 -2.60 9.76
C HIS A 149 12.98 -2.06 11.12
N LYS A 150 13.55 -0.85 11.16
CA LYS A 150 13.97 -0.21 12.43
C LYS A 150 12.76 0.17 13.29
N ILE A 151 11.65 0.52 12.66
CA ILE A 151 10.40 0.89 13.33
C ILE A 151 9.70 -0.38 13.82
N GLU A 152 9.67 -1.45 13.02
CA GLU A 152 9.12 -2.74 13.42
C GLU A 152 9.83 -3.31 14.65
N THR A 153 11.15 -3.18 14.75
CA THR A 153 11.92 -3.66 15.90
C THR A 153 11.74 -2.83 17.17
N LYS A 154 11.47 -1.53 17.04
CA LYS A 154 11.29 -0.62 18.17
C LYS A 154 9.87 -0.63 18.75
N SER A 155 8.88 -0.91 17.93
CA SER A 155 7.47 -0.82 18.29
C SER A 155 6.75 -2.11 17.91
N TYR A 156 6.40 -2.90 18.92
CA TYR A 156 5.81 -4.22 18.70
C TYR A 156 4.28 -4.18 18.53
N GLY A 157 3.80 -4.96 17.56
CA GLY A 157 2.43 -5.45 17.48
C GLY A 157 1.37 -4.37 17.27
N ASP A 158 0.29 -4.48 18.05
CA ASP A 158 -0.94 -3.72 17.91
C ASP A 158 -0.75 -2.22 18.15
N LYS A 159 0.22 -1.81 18.98
CA LYS A 159 0.53 -0.38 19.23
C LYS A 159 1.03 0.31 17.96
N LEU A 160 1.90 -0.33 17.19
CA LEU A 160 2.40 0.23 15.93
C LEU A 160 1.25 0.37 14.93
N LEU A 161 0.41 -0.66 14.78
CA LEU A 161 -0.74 -0.63 13.86
C LEU A 161 -1.69 0.52 14.23
N LEU A 162 -2.00 0.66 15.52
CA LEU A 162 -2.86 1.74 16.00
C LEU A 162 -2.23 3.12 15.74
N THR A 163 -0.96 3.31 16.07
CA THR A 163 -0.27 4.60 15.89
C THR A 163 -0.27 5.02 14.42
N VAL A 164 0.10 4.12 13.52
CA VAL A 164 0.17 4.41 12.08
C VAL A 164 -1.21 4.71 11.52
N SER A 165 -2.25 3.97 11.95
CA SER A 165 -3.63 4.22 11.50
C SER A 165 -4.17 5.55 12.01
N LEU A 166 -3.88 5.93 13.26
CA LEU A 166 -4.27 7.22 13.83
C LEU A 166 -3.59 8.38 13.08
N ILE A 167 -2.27 8.32 12.89
CA ILE A 167 -1.54 9.35 12.14
C ILE A 167 -2.14 9.51 10.74
N MET A 168 -2.41 8.42 10.03
CA MET A 168 -2.98 8.46 8.71
C MET A 168 -4.39 9.06 8.70
N SER A 169 -5.26 8.63 9.61
CA SER A 169 -6.64 9.12 9.72
C SER A 169 -6.69 10.59 10.09
N PHE A 170 -5.91 11.01 11.09
CA PHE A 170 -5.81 12.42 11.48
C PHE A 170 -5.24 13.28 10.36
N SER A 171 -4.25 12.79 9.61
CA SER A 171 -3.72 13.52 8.46
C SER A 171 -4.82 13.80 7.42
N PHE A 172 -5.65 12.82 7.10
CA PHE A 172 -6.80 13.03 6.22
C PHE A 172 -7.81 14.04 6.77
N VAL A 173 -8.18 13.92 8.05
CA VAL A 173 -9.14 14.83 8.69
C VAL A 173 -8.59 16.26 8.77
N ILE A 174 -7.29 16.43 9.03
CA ILE A 174 -6.67 17.75 9.08
C ILE A 174 -6.63 18.40 7.69
N ILE A 175 -6.37 17.65 6.61
CA ILE A 175 -6.44 18.17 5.23
C ILE A 175 -7.84 18.73 4.94
N PHE A 176 -8.92 18.14 5.46
CA PHE A 176 -10.26 18.71 5.32
C PHE A 176 -10.36 20.12 5.91
N TRP A 177 -9.82 20.34 7.12
CA TRP A 177 -9.87 21.65 7.80
C TRP A 177 -8.87 22.65 7.25
N ILE A 178 -7.69 22.17 6.80
CA ILE A 178 -6.57 22.99 6.35
C ILE A 178 -6.37 22.76 4.85
N ASN A 179 -7.31 23.31 4.05
CA ASN A 179 -7.23 23.25 2.59
C ASN A 179 -6.32 24.37 2.04
N ASN A 180 -5.02 24.27 2.33
CA ASN A 180 -3.98 25.18 1.84
C ASN A 180 -2.63 24.46 1.77
N TYR A 181 -1.53 25.20 1.54
CA TYR A 181 -0.17 24.64 1.45
C TYR A 181 0.28 23.85 2.68
N VAL A 182 -0.23 24.16 3.89
CA VAL A 182 0.06 23.38 5.10
C VAL A 182 -0.51 21.98 5.01
N GLY A 183 -1.62 21.78 4.29
CA GLY A 183 -2.21 20.48 4.00
C GLY A 183 -1.25 19.52 3.28
N LEU A 184 -0.29 20.04 2.51
CA LEU A 184 0.76 19.23 1.87
C LEU A 184 1.58 18.45 2.89
N PHE A 185 1.91 19.06 4.04
CA PHE A 185 2.65 18.36 5.10
C PHE A 185 1.92 17.09 5.55
N PHE A 186 0.60 17.15 5.70
CA PHE A 186 -0.20 15.99 6.08
C PHE A 186 -0.30 14.95 4.97
N LEU A 187 -0.30 15.38 3.72
CA LEU A 187 -0.21 14.47 2.58
C LEU A 187 1.14 13.72 2.58
N TYR A 188 2.26 14.40 2.88
CA TYR A 188 3.56 13.77 3.06
C TYR A 188 3.55 12.77 4.25
N LEU A 189 2.86 13.07 5.36
CA LEU A 189 2.70 12.12 6.47
C LEU A 189 1.95 10.85 6.05
N ILE A 190 0.93 10.96 5.19
CA ILE A 190 0.23 9.79 4.65
C ILE A 190 1.19 8.92 3.82
N TYR A 191 1.99 9.53 2.95
CA TYR A 191 2.98 8.80 2.15
C TYR A 191 4.11 8.21 2.99
N TYR A 192 4.53 8.91 4.04
CA TYR A 192 5.48 8.39 5.02
C TYR A 192 4.94 7.12 5.70
N ASN A 193 3.70 7.17 6.17
CA ASN A 193 3.02 6.01 6.76
C ASN A 193 2.85 4.86 5.77
N ARG A 194 2.51 5.14 4.51
CA ARG A 194 2.43 4.14 3.43
C ARG A 194 3.72 3.35 3.30
N GLY A 195 4.87 4.04 3.32
CA GLY A 195 6.17 3.38 3.20
C GLY A 195 6.47 2.48 4.40
N ILE A 196 6.18 2.91 5.63
CA ILE A 196 6.42 2.11 6.84
C ILE A 196 5.53 0.86 6.86
N ILE A 197 4.22 1.06 6.70
CA ILE A 197 3.26 0.00 7.02
C ILE A 197 3.21 -1.11 5.96
N THR A 198 3.51 -0.81 4.70
CA THR A 198 3.40 -1.77 3.60
C THR A 198 4.28 -3.02 3.79
N PRO A 199 5.61 -2.92 4.01
CA PRO A 199 6.46 -4.09 4.21
C PRO A 199 6.18 -4.80 5.54
N ILE A 200 5.80 -4.08 6.59
CA ILE A 200 5.47 -4.64 7.90
C ILE A 200 4.23 -5.53 7.82
N LEU A 201 3.15 -5.04 7.20
CA LEU A 201 1.92 -5.83 7.05
C LEU A 201 2.12 -7.08 6.19
N LYS A 202 2.90 -6.98 5.11
CA LYS A 202 3.26 -8.15 4.31
C LYS A 202 4.03 -9.17 5.15
N ASN A 203 4.97 -8.73 5.99
CA ASN A 203 5.73 -9.59 6.88
C ASN A 203 4.81 -10.30 7.89
N GLN A 204 3.92 -9.56 8.55
CA GLN A 204 2.99 -10.11 9.53
C GLN A 204 2.06 -11.17 8.92
N ILE A 205 1.51 -10.91 7.72
CA ILE A 205 0.69 -11.89 7.00
C ILE A 205 1.51 -13.12 6.63
N ASN A 206 2.73 -12.95 6.15
CA ASN A 206 3.61 -14.04 5.77
C ASN A 206 3.99 -14.95 6.96
N LYS A 207 4.20 -14.38 8.15
CA LYS A 207 4.52 -15.14 9.38
C LYS A 207 3.39 -16.09 9.80
N ILE A 208 2.14 -15.70 9.59
CA ILE A 208 0.96 -16.49 10.00
C ILE A 208 0.57 -17.52 8.92
N THR A 209 1.00 -17.31 7.69
CA THR A 209 0.53 -18.09 6.54
C THR A 209 1.50 -19.19 6.15
N ASN A 210 0.98 -20.40 5.94
CA ASN A 210 1.75 -21.53 5.45
C ASN A 210 2.24 -21.30 3.99
N SER A 211 3.42 -21.82 3.66
CA SER A 211 4.06 -21.63 2.35
C SER A 211 3.19 -22.10 1.18
N GLU A 212 2.41 -23.16 1.36
CA GLU A 212 1.54 -23.72 0.31
C GLU A 212 0.45 -22.76 -0.16
N ILE A 213 -0.12 -21.95 0.74
CA ILE A 213 -1.25 -21.05 0.44
C ILE A 213 -0.85 -19.58 0.48
N ARG A 214 0.39 -19.22 0.82
CA ARG A 214 0.87 -17.85 1.02
C ARG A 214 0.61 -16.94 -0.17
N ALA A 215 0.94 -17.37 -1.36
CA ALA A 215 0.72 -16.60 -2.58
C ALA A 215 -0.78 -16.29 -2.78
N THR A 216 -1.64 -17.28 -2.53
CA THR A 216 -3.10 -17.14 -2.63
C THR A 216 -3.63 -16.18 -1.56
N VAL A 217 -3.16 -16.26 -0.31
CA VAL A 217 -3.56 -15.34 0.77
C VAL A 217 -3.16 -13.89 0.46
N LEU A 218 -1.95 -13.66 -0.05
CA LEU A 218 -1.53 -12.32 -0.49
C LEU A 218 -2.36 -11.81 -1.68
N SER A 219 -2.78 -12.70 -2.58
CA SER A 219 -3.69 -12.36 -3.68
C SER A 219 -5.09 -12.01 -3.16
N ILE A 220 -5.63 -12.76 -2.19
CA ILE A 220 -6.91 -12.45 -1.52
C ILE A 220 -6.85 -11.07 -0.86
N ARG A 221 -5.79 -10.78 -0.11
CA ARG A 221 -5.57 -9.43 0.46
C ARG A 221 -5.60 -8.33 -0.61
N SER A 222 -4.86 -8.53 -1.70
CA SER A 222 -4.78 -7.55 -2.79
C SER A 222 -6.13 -7.39 -3.50
N PHE A 223 -6.88 -8.46 -3.64
CA PHE A 223 -8.22 -8.47 -4.23
C PHE A 223 -9.22 -7.68 -3.35
N ILE A 224 -9.24 -7.95 -2.04
CA ILE A 224 -10.11 -7.22 -1.10
C ILE A 224 -9.79 -5.73 -1.13
N LEU A 225 -8.51 -5.35 -1.09
CA LEU A 225 -8.08 -3.96 -1.19
C LEU A 225 -8.61 -3.31 -2.48
N ARG A 226 -8.40 -3.95 -3.65
CA ARG A 226 -8.77 -3.38 -4.94
C ARG A 226 -10.28 -3.26 -5.11
N ILE A 227 -11.06 -4.26 -4.67
CA ILE A 227 -12.52 -4.20 -4.70
C ILE A 227 -13.05 -3.10 -3.77
N SER A 228 -12.51 -3.02 -2.54
CA SER A 228 -12.88 -1.95 -1.61
C SER A 228 -12.57 -0.56 -2.19
N PHE A 229 -11.41 -0.40 -2.83
CA PHE A 229 -11.06 0.84 -3.50
C PHE A 229 -11.99 1.15 -4.68
N ALA A 230 -12.34 0.15 -5.49
CA ALA A 230 -13.25 0.32 -6.63
C ALA A 230 -14.66 0.78 -6.21
N ILE A 231 -15.09 0.47 -4.98
CA ILE A 231 -16.35 0.95 -4.40
C ILE A 231 -16.17 2.37 -3.83
N VAL A 232 -15.09 2.60 -3.10
CA VAL A 232 -14.84 3.86 -2.38
C VAL A 232 -14.47 5.00 -3.34
N ALA A 233 -13.63 4.75 -4.35
CA ALA A 233 -13.12 5.79 -5.23
C ALA A 233 -14.20 6.58 -5.98
N PRO A 234 -15.24 5.95 -6.59
CA PRO A 234 -16.33 6.70 -7.23
C PRO A 234 -17.12 7.57 -6.24
N ILE A 235 -17.30 7.08 -5.00
CA ILE A 235 -17.99 7.84 -3.95
C ILE A 235 -17.18 9.09 -3.59
N LEU A 236 -15.87 8.95 -3.40
CA LEU A 236 -14.98 10.08 -3.12
C LEU A 236 -14.95 11.08 -4.28
N GLY A 237 -14.91 10.60 -5.54
CA GLY A 237 -14.97 11.45 -6.72
C GLY A 237 -16.29 12.23 -6.78
N PHE A 238 -17.43 11.54 -6.65
CA PHE A 238 -18.75 12.18 -6.66
C PHE A 238 -18.88 13.26 -5.57
N ILE A 239 -18.38 13.01 -4.37
CA ILE A 239 -18.41 13.98 -3.28
C ILE A 239 -17.47 15.15 -3.55
N GLY A 240 -16.28 14.87 -4.08
CA GLY A 240 -15.33 15.90 -4.50
C GLY A 240 -15.91 16.85 -5.54
N ASP A 241 -16.64 16.32 -6.51
CA ASP A 241 -17.28 17.10 -7.59
C ASP A 241 -18.50 17.89 -7.09
N LYS A 242 -19.31 17.33 -6.18
CA LYS A 242 -20.55 17.95 -5.70
C LYS A 242 -20.36 18.96 -4.55
N MET A 243 -19.39 18.72 -3.68
CA MET A 243 -19.17 19.54 -2.48
C MET A 243 -17.80 20.25 -2.56
N SER A 244 -16.74 19.53 -2.26
CA SER A 244 -15.34 19.92 -2.47
C SER A 244 -14.45 18.70 -2.22
N ILE A 245 -13.24 18.76 -2.76
CA ILE A 245 -12.23 17.70 -2.57
C ILE A 245 -11.91 17.46 -1.09
N SER A 246 -12.03 18.50 -0.26
CA SER A 246 -11.79 18.42 1.18
C SER A 246 -12.72 17.42 1.87
N TYR A 247 -14.01 17.35 1.47
CA TYR A 247 -14.94 16.37 2.03
C TYR A 247 -14.55 14.92 1.70
N SER A 248 -13.94 14.70 0.53
CA SER A 248 -13.40 13.37 0.19
C SER A 248 -12.30 12.94 1.16
N PHE A 249 -11.43 13.87 1.59
CA PHE A 249 -10.43 13.61 2.61
C PHE A 249 -11.05 13.30 3.98
N LEU A 250 -12.10 14.00 4.38
CA LEU A 250 -12.82 13.73 5.64
C LEU A 250 -13.41 12.32 5.64
N ILE A 251 -14.08 11.94 4.57
CA ILE A 251 -14.75 10.64 4.46
C ILE A 251 -13.74 9.49 4.49
N ILE A 252 -12.68 9.57 3.70
CA ILE A 252 -11.67 8.50 3.71
C ILE A 252 -10.95 8.45 5.06
N GLY A 253 -10.67 9.60 5.70
CA GLY A 253 -10.07 9.66 7.03
C GLY A 253 -10.92 9.00 8.09
N THR A 254 -12.22 9.28 8.13
CA THR A 254 -13.17 8.65 9.06
C THR A 254 -13.34 7.16 8.79
N LEU A 255 -13.43 6.75 7.53
CA LEU A 255 -13.50 5.34 7.14
C LEU A 255 -12.26 4.56 7.59
N VAL A 256 -11.06 5.09 7.33
CA VAL A 256 -9.79 4.50 7.78
C VAL A 256 -9.77 4.40 9.30
N LEU A 257 -10.18 5.45 10.03
CA LEU A 257 -10.20 5.45 11.49
C LEU A 257 -11.10 4.32 12.03
N LEU A 258 -12.33 4.27 11.60
CA LEU A 258 -13.33 3.32 12.12
C LEU A 258 -12.92 1.86 11.87
N VAL A 259 -12.57 1.54 10.61
CA VAL A 259 -12.22 0.17 10.24
C VAL A 259 -10.87 -0.26 10.85
N SER A 260 -9.89 0.64 10.92
CA SER A 260 -8.59 0.29 11.52
C SER A 260 -8.68 0.11 13.03
N CYS A 261 -9.40 0.98 13.76
CA CYS A 261 -9.62 0.83 15.20
C CYS A 261 -10.36 -0.47 15.52
N LEU A 262 -11.43 -0.79 14.78
CA LEU A 262 -12.14 -2.06 14.92
C LEU A 262 -11.21 -3.26 14.68
N SER A 263 -10.38 -3.19 13.64
CA SER A 263 -9.45 -4.27 13.29
C SER A 263 -8.41 -4.47 14.39
N VAL A 264 -7.81 -3.40 14.90
CA VAL A 264 -6.80 -3.48 15.99
C VAL A 264 -7.44 -3.98 17.29
N TYR A 265 -8.64 -3.53 17.62
CA TYR A 265 -9.38 -4.05 18.78
C TYR A 265 -9.59 -5.56 18.70
N LYS A 266 -10.03 -6.05 17.54
CA LYS A 266 -10.24 -7.49 17.29
C LYS A 266 -8.92 -8.28 17.24
N LEU A 267 -7.83 -7.71 16.75
CA LEU A 267 -6.50 -8.34 16.81
C LEU A 267 -6.05 -8.53 18.24
N LYS A 268 -6.26 -7.54 19.11
CA LYS A 268 -5.89 -7.59 20.52
C LYS A 268 -6.71 -8.64 21.29
N THR A 269 -8.03 -8.68 21.10
CA THR A 269 -8.92 -9.65 21.79
C THR A 269 -8.63 -11.09 21.39
N ASN A 270 -8.27 -11.33 20.12
CA ASN A 270 -7.93 -12.69 19.64
C ASN A 270 -6.48 -13.12 19.92
N SER A 271 -5.64 -12.23 20.47
CA SER A 271 -4.29 -12.59 20.91
C SER A 271 -4.24 -12.98 22.40
N SER A 272 -5.31 -12.73 23.15
CA SER A 272 -5.45 -13.05 24.59
C SER A 272 -6.29 -14.30 24.86
N SER A 273 -6.85 -14.92 23.84
CA SER A 273 -7.47 -16.25 23.85
C SER A 273 -6.56 -17.27 23.16
#